data_21fda7c7de7617fc4ca33d36e462b5fc
#
_entry.id   21fda7c7de7617fc4ca33d36e462b5fc
#
_cell.length_a   1.000
_cell.length_b   1.000
_cell.length_c   1.000
_cell.angle_alpha   90.00
_cell.angle_beta   90.00
_cell.angle_gamma   90.00
#
_symmetry.space_group_name_H-M   'P 1'
#
loop_
_entity.id
_entity.type
_entity.pdbx_description
1 polymer ?
#
loop_
_entity_poly.entity_id
_entity_poly.type
_entity_poly.pdbx_seq_one_letter_code
_entity_poly.pdbx_strand_id
1 'polypeptide(L)'
;MKKQRKRIYTALLCTCFLFSTASVPVSAAETEQEEMTALLNTKGVVTVESVQAMIDALPDAKDINDDNIEEVRTRFQAVVDAMQQLTAEEQKELNTSRYRKVAAVLYGPFLGVPIPIPGTDVEWMISQYEDGVLTDWTLTISGEGEMPDFEGTGDPVCPWENEKQKIKKVIIEKGVTNIGKNAFRGCSELAEVHISKTVKKIGDAAFRDCTALTQIDIPDSVNSVGSFAFIGCTRLTEVHTHWK
;
A
#
# COMPACT_ATOMS: atom_id res chain seq x y z
N MET A 1 2.32 -9.67 -22.57
CA MET A 1 3.35 -9.18 -21.64
C MET A 1 2.88 -9.15 -20.18
N LYS A 2 1.58 -8.90 -19.86
CA LYS A 2 1.02 -8.90 -18.47
C LYS A 2 1.18 -10.24 -17.70
N LYS A 3 1.09 -11.39 -18.37
CA LYS A 3 1.28 -12.73 -17.73
C LYS A 3 2.74 -13.03 -17.33
N GLN A 4 3.73 -12.38 -17.93
CA GLN A 4 5.14 -12.61 -17.57
C GLN A 4 5.57 -11.82 -16.32
N ARG A 5 5.00 -10.63 -16.08
CA ARG A 5 5.32 -9.85 -14.87
C ARG A 5 4.85 -10.54 -13.58
N LYS A 6 3.62 -11.10 -13.56
CA LYS A 6 3.15 -11.91 -12.42
C LYS A 6 4.03 -13.14 -12.13
N ARG A 7 4.59 -13.79 -13.17
CA ARG A 7 5.49 -14.93 -13.00
C ARG A 7 6.87 -14.55 -12.46
N ILE A 8 7.37 -13.36 -12.74
CA ILE A 8 8.69 -12.89 -12.28
C ILE A 8 8.63 -12.56 -10.78
N TYR A 9 7.57 -11.94 -10.28
CA TYR A 9 7.42 -11.64 -8.84
C TYR A 9 7.28 -12.90 -7.99
N THR A 10 6.53 -13.91 -8.45
CA THR A 10 6.41 -15.20 -7.75
C THR A 10 7.75 -15.97 -7.75
N ALA A 11 8.57 -15.82 -8.79
CA ALA A 11 9.88 -16.49 -8.87
C ALA A 11 10.96 -15.82 -8.00
N LEU A 12 10.91 -14.48 -7.82
CA LEU A 12 11.87 -13.78 -6.95
C LEU A 12 11.64 -14.08 -5.46
N LEU A 13 10.38 -14.27 -5.04
CA LEU A 13 10.06 -14.69 -3.67
C LEU A 13 10.50 -16.14 -3.37
N CYS A 14 10.51 -17.03 -4.38
CA CYS A 14 10.97 -18.41 -4.21
C CYS A 14 12.50 -18.59 -4.15
N THR A 15 13.29 -17.64 -4.67
CA THR A 15 14.76 -17.82 -4.73
C THR A 15 15.50 -17.36 -3.48
N CYS A 16 14.87 -16.60 -2.58
CA CYS A 16 15.47 -16.25 -1.28
C CYS A 16 15.41 -17.38 -0.23
N PHE A 17 14.75 -18.52 -0.52
CA PHE A 17 14.51 -19.59 0.44
C PHE A 17 15.57 -20.70 0.46
N LEU A 18 16.69 -20.59 -0.25
CA LEU A 18 17.63 -21.73 -0.42
C LEU A 18 19.01 -21.57 0.24
N PHE A 19 19.25 -20.68 1.17
CA PHE A 19 20.50 -20.71 1.94
C PHE A 19 20.32 -20.19 3.37
N SER A 20 19.91 -21.03 4.29
CA SER A 20 20.41 -21.04 5.68
C SER A 20 19.96 -22.30 6.40
N THR A 21 20.87 -23.24 6.55
CA THR A 21 20.76 -24.38 7.48
C THR A 21 21.26 -23.93 8.86
N ALA A 22 20.36 -23.39 9.68
CA ALA A 22 20.58 -23.28 11.10
C ALA A 22 19.34 -23.85 11.80
N SER A 23 19.53 -24.94 12.53
CA SER A 23 18.50 -25.65 13.28
C SER A 23 17.97 -24.79 14.44
N VAL A 24 16.75 -24.33 14.33
CA VAL A 24 15.96 -23.73 15.41
C VAL A 24 14.99 -24.79 15.94
N PRO A 25 14.72 -24.88 17.24
CA PRO A 25 13.82 -25.91 17.79
C PRO A 25 12.38 -25.69 17.34
N VAL A 26 11.85 -26.70 16.69
CA VAL A 26 10.65 -26.81 15.87
C VAL A 26 9.35 -26.92 16.70
N SER A 27 9.17 -26.43 17.89
CA SER A 27 7.99 -26.85 18.66
C SER A 27 6.85 -25.85 18.86
N ALA A 28 7.07 -24.55 18.63
CA ALA A 28 6.03 -23.54 18.83
C ALA A 28 5.50 -22.97 17.50
N ALA A 29 6.40 -22.72 16.55
CA ALA A 29 6.05 -22.13 15.25
C ALA A 29 5.24 -23.09 14.36
N GLU A 30 5.50 -24.40 14.43
CA GLU A 30 4.73 -25.41 13.67
C GLU A 30 3.30 -25.55 14.18
N THR A 31 3.05 -25.45 15.49
CA THR A 31 1.70 -25.58 16.07
C THR A 31 0.80 -24.40 15.68
N GLU A 32 1.32 -23.17 15.67
CA GLU A 32 0.54 -22.00 15.31
C GLU A 32 0.34 -21.85 13.80
N GLN A 33 1.28 -22.36 13.00
CA GLN A 33 1.15 -22.44 11.54
C GLN A 33 0.15 -23.54 11.14
N GLU A 34 0.11 -24.64 11.88
CA GLU A 34 -0.92 -25.69 11.75
C GLU A 34 -2.29 -25.17 12.18
N GLU A 35 -2.42 -24.36 13.23
CA GLU A 35 -3.69 -23.74 13.61
C GLU A 35 -4.19 -22.73 12.57
N MET A 36 -3.32 -21.92 11.98
CA MET A 36 -3.69 -20.97 10.93
C MET A 36 -4.06 -21.68 9.62
N THR A 37 -3.35 -22.78 9.30
CA THR A 37 -3.68 -23.66 8.16
C THR A 37 -4.96 -24.47 8.45
N ALA A 38 -5.21 -24.83 9.69
CA ALA A 38 -6.44 -25.50 10.12
C ALA A 38 -7.67 -24.59 10.04
N LEU A 39 -7.54 -23.30 10.32
CA LEU A 39 -8.59 -22.28 10.10
C LEU A 39 -8.97 -22.16 8.62
N LEU A 40 -8.01 -22.29 7.71
CA LEU A 40 -8.23 -22.31 6.26
C LEU A 40 -8.84 -23.64 5.78
N ASN A 41 -8.49 -24.76 6.44
CA ASN A 41 -8.87 -26.10 5.99
C ASN A 41 -10.24 -26.60 6.50
N THR A 42 -10.86 -25.91 7.45
CA THR A 42 -12.14 -26.40 8.03
C THR A 42 -13.34 -26.33 7.10
N LYS A 43 -13.27 -25.62 5.95
CA LYS A 43 -14.39 -25.59 4.96
C LYS A 43 -13.96 -25.46 3.48
N GLY A 44 -12.69 -25.42 3.15
CA GLY A 44 -12.27 -25.28 1.74
C GLY A 44 -12.68 -23.96 1.05
N VAL A 45 -13.21 -22.99 1.79
CA VAL A 45 -13.64 -21.68 1.30
C VAL A 45 -13.07 -20.59 2.22
N VAL A 46 -12.32 -19.66 1.64
CA VAL A 46 -11.86 -18.47 2.35
C VAL A 46 -13.05 -17.53 2.53
N THR A 47 -13.31 -17.09 3.76
CA THR A 47 -14.41 -16.16 4.09
C THR A 47 -13.87 -14.89 4.75
N VAL A 48 -14.67 -13.83 4.78
CA VAL A 48 -14.34 -12.57 5.47
C VAL A 48 -13.96 -12.83 6.93
N GLU A 49 -14.74 -13.68 7.62
CA GLU A 49 -14.49 -14.00 9.04
C GLU A 49 -13.16 -14.74 9.22
N SER A 50 -12.81 -15.67 8.31
CA SER A 50 -11.54 -16.40 8.40
C SER A 50 -10.36 -15.47 8.17
N VAL A 51 -10.43 -14.56 7.20
CA VAL A 51 -9.40 -13.58 6.92
C VAL A 51 -9.30 -12.54 8.04
N GLN A 52 -10.43 -12.11 8.60
CA GLN A 52 -10.43 -11.20 9.75
C GLN A 52 -9.71 -11.83 10.95
N ALA A 53 -10.01 -13.09 11.25
CA ALA A 53 -9.32 -13.82 12.33
C ALA A 53 -7.80 -13.90 12.10
N MET A 54 -7.36 -14.10 10.87
CA MET A 54 -5.92 -14.08 10.53
C MET A 54 -5.30 -12.70 10.72
N ILE A 55 -6.00 -11.62 10.34
CA ILE A 55 -5.55 -10.25 10.58
C ILE A 55 -5.44 -9.97 12.10
N ASP A 56 -6.42 -10.39 12.86
CA ASP A 56 -6.47 -10.17 14.32
C ASP A 56 -5.41 -11.00 15.06
N ALA A 57 -4.98 -12.12 14.48
CA ALA A 57 -3.89 -12.95 14.99
C ALA A 57 -2.48 -12.40 14.67
N LEU A 58 -2.34 -11.38 13.82
CA LEU A 58 -1.06 -10.70 13.63
C LEU A 58 -0.62 -10.02 14.94
N PRO A 59 0.68 -9.98 15.26
CA PRO A 59 1.16 -9.27 16.46
C PRO A 59 0.90 -7.76 16.33
N ASP A 60 0.94 -7.07 17.48
CA ASP A 60 0.99 -5.62 17.43
C ASP A 60 2.31 -5.14 16.81
N ALA A 61 2.26 -4.09 16.01
CA ALA A 61 3.42 -3.54 15.30
C ALA A 61 4.60 -3.22 16.23
N LYS A 62 4.31 -2.80 17.49
CA LYS A 62 5.32 -2.51 18.52
C LYS A 62 6.06 -3.75 19.05
N ASP A 63 5.49 -4.94 18.88
CA ASP A 63 6.02 -6.21 19.40
C ASP A 63 6.85 -6.95 18.32
N ILE A 64 6.95 -6.38 17.09
CA ILE A 64 7.76 -6.91 16.02
C ILE A 64 9.21 -6.44 16.19
N ASN A 65 10.14 -7.38 16.18
CA ASN A 65 11.57 -7.16 16.36
C ASN A 65 12.38 -8.16 15.51
N ASP A 66 13.70 -8.05 15.56
CA ASP A 66 14.59 -8.88 14.72
C ASP A 66 14.44 -10.38 14.97
N ASP A 67 14.01 -10.80 16.19
CA ASP A 67 13.88 -12.22 16.54
C ASP A 67 12.61 -12.85 15.93
N ASN A 68 11.54 -12.06 15.71
CA ASN A 68 10.25 -12.58 15.22
C ASN A 68 9.84 -12.07 13.84
N ILE A 69 10.58 -11.16 13.21
CA ILE A 69 10.22 -10.50 11.97
C ILE A 69 9.96 -11.49 10.81
N GLU A 70 10.74 -12.57 10.69
CA GLU A 70 10.56 -13.54 9.61
C GLU A 70 9.30 -14.39 9.80
N GLU A 71 8.99 -14.76 11.04
CA GLU A 71 7.73 -15.44 11.37
C GLU A 71 6.53 -14.53 11.08
N VAL A 72 6.59 -13.28 11.53
CA VAL A 72 5.54 -12.29 11.26
C VAL A 72 5.37 -12.06 9.76
N ARG A 73 6.47 -12.02 9.00
CA ARG A 73 6.43 -11.88 7.54
C ARG A 73 5.72 -13.07 6.88
N THR A 74 5.97 -14.28 7.35
CA THR A 74 5.29 -15.49 6.85
C THR A 74 3.79 -15.45 7.13
N ARG A 75 3.40 -15.08 8.36
CA ARG A 75 1.99 -14.93 8.75
C ARG A 75 1.30 -13.82 7.94
N PHE A 76 1.99 -12.69 7.74
CA PHE A 76 1.49 -11.59 6.95
C PHE A 76 1.24 -11.98 5.49
N GLN A 77 2.17 -12.73 4.88
CA GLN A 77 1.99 -13.24 3.51
C GLN A 77 0.77 -14.16 3.40
N ALA A 78 0.53 -15.01 4.39
CA ALA A 78 -0.65 -15.87 4.41
C ALA A 78 -1.95 -15.03 4.47
N VAL A 79 -1.97 -13.91 5.20
CA VAL A 79 -3.09 -12.97 5.19
C VAL A 79 -3.29 -12.36 3.80
N VAL A 80 -2.21 -11.91 3.14
CA VAL A 80 -2.27 -11.35 1.78
C VAL A 80 -2.86 -12.36 0.79
N ASP A 81 -2.37 -13.60 0.82
CA ASP A 81 -2.82 -14.67 -0.08
C ASP A 81 -4.31 -15.02 0.16
N ALA A 82 -4.75 -14.98 1.42
CA ALA A 82 -6.15 -15.21 1.78
C ALA A 82 -7.05 -14.02 1.34
N MET A 83 -6.60 -12.78 1.54
CA MET A 83 -7.34 -11.59 1.07
C MET A 83 -7.54 -11.59 -0.45
N GLN A 84 -6.55 -12.04 -1.23
CA GLN A 84 -6.66 -12.13 -2.69
C GLN A 84 -7.72 -13.13 -3.18
N GLN A 85 -8.20 -14.03 -2.33
CA GLN A 85 -9.26 -14.98 -2.66
C GLN A 85 -10.66 -14.40 -2.41
N LEU A 86 -10.77 -13.30 -1.67
CA LEU A 86 -12.00 -12.57 -1.45
C LEU A 86 -12.31 -11.64 -2.63
N THR A 87 -13.57 -11.40 -2.87
CA THR A 87 -14.03 -10.35 -3.80
C THR A 87 -13.71 -8.95 -3.25
N ALA A 88 -13.69 -7.93 -4.13
CA ALA A 88 -13.44 -6.56 -3.71
C ALA A 88 -14.48 -6.04 -2.68
N GLU A 89 -15.73 -6.49 -2.77
CA GLU A 89 -16.75 -6.12 -1.79
C GLU A 89 -16.51 -6.78 -0.42
N GLU A 90 -16.16 -8.06 -0.41
CA GLU A 90 -15.83 -8.79 0.82
C GLU A 90 -14.56 -8.21 1.49
N GLN A 91 -13.57 -7.78 0.70
CA GLN A 91 -12.36 -7.15 1.26
C GLN A 91 -12.68 -5.82 1.96
N LYS A 92 -13.70 -5.08 1.53
CA LYS A 92 -14.13 -3.83 2.19
C LYS A 92 -14.74 -4.05 3.58
N GLU A 93 -15.22 -5.24 3.87
CA GLU A 93 -15.78 -5.59 5.17
C GLU A 93 -14.68 -5.84 6.23
N LEU A 94 -13.42 -6.01 5.82
CA LEU A 94 -12.31 -6.29 6.72
C LEU A 94 -11.88 -5.04 7.51
N ASN A 95 -11.66 -5.21 8.81
CA ASN A 95 -10.93 -4.24 9.61
C ASN A 95 -9.42 -4.44 9.40
N THR A 96 -8.83 -3.63 8.54
CA THR A 96 -7.43 -3.75 8.13
C THR A 96 -6.47 -2.91 8.97
N SER A 97 -6.90 -2.32 10.09
CA SER A 97 -6.07 -1.43 10.91
C SER A 97 -4.78 -2.12 11.40
N ARG A 98 -4.89 -3.34 11.94
CA ARG A 98 -3.73 -4.13 12.39
C ARG A 98 -2.84 -4.54 11.23
N TYR A 99 -3.44 -5.06 10.16
CA TYR A 99 -2.76 -5.41 8.92
C TYR A 99 -1.86 -4.27 8.40
N ARG A 100 -2.38 -3.04 8.31
CA ARG A 100 -1.62 -1.88 7.84
C ARG A 100 -0.44 -1.53 8.73
N LYS A 101 -0.61 -1.59 10.06
CA LYS A 101 0.47 -1.32 11.01
C LYS A 101 1.59 -2.34 10.91
N VAL A 102 1.24 -3.62 10.77
CA VAL A 102 2.20 -4.70 10.57
C VAL A 102 2.91 -4.56 9.22
N ALA A 103 2.17 -4.29 8.13
CA ALA A 103 2.74 -4.02 6.82
C ALA A 103 3.80 -2.89 6.86
N ALA A 104 3.50 -1.80 7.57
CA ALA A 104 4.43 -0.68 7.71
C ALA A 104 5.74 -1.06 8.44
N VAL A 105 5.69 -2.02 9.36
CA VAL A 105 6.89 -2.53 10.05
C VAL A 105 7.66 -3.52 9.18
N LEU A 106 6.96 -4.48 8.55
CA LEU A 106 7.59 -5.55 7.76
C LEU A 106 8.22 -5.06 6.47
N TYR A 107 7.51 -4.17 5.81
CA TYR A 107 7.85 -3.66 4.48
C TYR A 107 8.13 -2.18 4.51
N GLY A 108 8.32 -1.63 5.72
CA GLY A 108 8.63 -0.22 5.92
C GLY A 108 9.54 0.34 4.81
N PRO A 109 9.78 1.61 4.68
CA PRO A 109 10.12 2.35 3.44
C PRO A 109 11.29 1.80 2.62
N PHE A 110 11.87 0.68 3.02
CA PHE A 110 13.15 0.20 2.52
C PHE A 110 13.11 -0.84 1.39
N LEU A 111 11.96 -1.42 1.04
CA LEU A 111 12.01 -2.65 0.21
C LEU A 111 11.44 -2.53 -1.20
N GLY A 112 10.82 -1.41 -1.60
CA GLY A 112 10.28 -1.28 -2.96
C GLY A 112 9.30 -2.41 -3.35
N VAL A 113 8.63 -3.02 -2.39
CA VAL A 113 7.64 -4.06 -2.63
C VAL A 113 6.26 -3.43 -2.65
N PRO A 114 5.48 -3.59 -3.74
CA PRO A 114 4.11 -3.09 -3.79
C PRO A 114 3.22 -3.80 -2.76
N ILE A 115 2.45 -3.03 -2.01
CA ILE A 115 1.51 -3.51 -0.99
C ILE A 115 0.09 -3.23 -1.48
N PRO A 116 -0.80 -4.23 -1.56
CA PRO A 116 -2.18 -4.02 -1.98
C PRO A 116 -2.93 -3.07 -1.05
N ILE A 117 -3.74 -2.18 -1.63
CA ILE A 117 -4.74 -1.42 -0.88
C ILE A 117 -5.99 -2.30 -0.80
N PRO A 118 -6.42 -2.72 0.41
CA PRO A 118 -7.54 -3.64 0.58
C PRO A 118 -8.81 -3.19 -0.15
N GLY A 119 -9.51 -4.13 -0.78
CA GLY A 119 -10.73 -3.88 -1.56
C GLY A 119 -10.50 -3.22 -2.92
N THR A 120 -9.26 -3.19 -3.41
CA THR A 120 -8.92 -2.61 -4.72
C THR A 120 -7.85 -3.43 -5.43
N ASP A 121 -7.69 -3.21 -6.74
CA ASP A 121 -6.54 -3.71 -7.51
C ASP A 121 -5.40 -2.68 -7.57
N VAL A 122 -5.43 -1.69 -6.66
CA VAL A 122 -4.40 -0.66 -6.54
C VAL A 122 -3.40 -1.05 -5.44
N GLU A 123 -2.14 -0.82 -5.70
CA GLU A 123 -1.02 -1.11 -4.81
C GLU A 123 -0.23 0.17 -4.52
N TRP A 124 0.45 0.21 -3.39
CA TRP A 124 1.35 1.29 -3.05
C TRP A 124 2.72 0.77 -2.64
N MET A 125 3.73 1.58 -2.85
CA MET A 125 5.11 1.27 -2.51
C MET A 125 5.84 2.56 -2.15
N ILE A 126 6.64 2.54 -1.07
CA ILE A 126 7.60 3.60 -0.82
C ILE A 126 9.00 3.09 -1.13
N SER A 127 9.78 3.87 -1.87
CA SER A 127 11.18 3.60 -2.14
C SER A 127 12.05 4.80 -1.76
N GLN A 128 13.26 4.51 -1.27
CA GLN A 128 14.31 5.49 -1.01
C GLN A 128 15.51 5.30 -1.93
N TYR A 129 15.45 4.28 -2.79
CA TYR A 129 16.51 3.92 -3.70
C TYR A 129 15.99 3.85 -5.12
N GLU A 130 16.71 4.42 -6.05
CA GLU A 130 16.52 4.27 -7.48
C GLU A 130 17.88 3.86 -8.06
N ASP A 131 17.95 2.70 -8.74
CA ASP A 131 19.16 2.13 -9.32
C ASP A 131 20.36 2.00 -8.33
N GLY A 132 20.05 1.70 -7.05
CA GLY A 132 21.06 1.51 -6.00
C GLY A 132 21.59 2.81 -5.39
N VAL A 133 21.04 3.96 -5.76
CA VAL A 133 21.35 5.27 -5.18
C VAL A 133 20.26 5.68 -4.18
N LEU A 134 20.67 6.23 -3.03
CA LEU A 134 19.72 6.79 -2.07
C LEU A 134 19.04 8.00 -2.68
N THR A 135 17.75 7.93 -2.87
CA THR A 135 16.91 9.00 -3.43
C THR A 135 15.97 9.58 -2.37
N ASP A 136 15.23 10.60 -2.78
CA ASP A 136 14.16 11.15 -1.95
C ASP A 136 13.01 10.12 -1.81
N TRP A 137 12.32 10.19 -0.70
CA TRP A 137 11.17 9.34 -0.39
C TRP A 137 10.11 9.43 -1.49
N THR A 138 10.03 8.39 -2.31
CA THR A 138 9.08 8.29 -3.42
C THR A 138 7.96 7.32 -3.07
N LEU A 139 6.73 7.80 -3.08
CA LEU A 139 5.52 6.98 -2.99
C LEU A 139 5.01 6.68 -4.39
N THR A 140 5.00 5.42 -4.78
CA THR A 140 4.44 4.97 -6.06
C THR A 140 3.09 4.29 -5.81
N ILE A 141 2.09 4.70 -6.57
CA ILE A 141 0.76 4.07 -6.63
C ILE A 141 0.64 3.39 -7.98
N SER A 142 0.41 2.09 -7.97
CA SER A 142 0.35 1.23 -9.16
C SER A 142 -0.90 0.35 -9.17
N GLY A 143 -1.04 -0.49 -10.18
CA GLY A 143 -2.20 -1.38 -10.33
C GLY A 143 -3.27 -0.86 -11.28
N GLU A 144 -4.48 -1.39 -11.20
CA GLU A 144 -5.57 -1.09 -12.11
C GLU A 144 -6.82 -0.66 -11.34
N GLY A 145 -7.51 0.40 -11.79
CA GLY A 145 -8.78 0.82 -11.23
C GLY A 145 -8.72 2.04 -10.33
N GLU A 146 -9.63 2.12 -9.39
CA GLU A 146 -9.82 3.29 -8.54
C GLU A 146 -9.04 3.18 -7.23
N MET A 147 -8.28 4.25 -6.89
CA MET A 147 -7.77 4.44 -5.54
C MET A 147 -8.96 4.76 -4.61
N PRO A 148 -9.07 4.13 -3.45
CA PRO A 148 -10.18 4.40 -2.53
C PRO A 148 -10.09 5.80 -1.94
N ASP A 149 -11.22 6.31 -1.46
CA ASP A 149 -11.26 7.50 -0.63
C ASP A 149 -10.77 7.16 0.79
N PHE A 150 -10.02 8.08 1.39
CA PHE A 150 -9.54 7.96 2.77
C PHE A 150 -10.24 8.97 3.66
N GLU A 151 -10.61 8.55 4.87
CA GLU A 151 -11.10 9.48 5.86
C GLU A 151 -9.91 10.23 6.49
N GLY A 152 -10.05 11.51 6.74
CA GLY A 152 -8.94 12.33 7.28
C GLY A 152 -8.55 11.97 8.71
N THR A 153 -9.47 11.33 9.44
CA THR A 153 -9.29 10.79 10.80
C THR A 153 -10.22 9.58 10.93
N GLY A 154 -9.72 8.47 11.46
CA GLY A 154 -10.49 7.22 11.52
C GLY A 154 -10.14 6.25 10.38
N ASP A 155 -10.84 5.14 10.26
CA ASP A 155 -10.70 4.20 9.15
C ASP A 155 -11.66 4.55 7.99
N PRO A 156 -11.22 4.45 6.73
CA PRO A 156 -9.87 4.07 6.28
C PRO A 156 -8.89 5.25 6.33
N VAL A 157 -7.78 5.06 7.04
CA VAL A 157 -6.61 5.96 6.98
C VAL A 157 -5.73 5.52 5.82
N CYS A 158 -5.07 6.47 5.13
CA CYS A 158 -4.18 6.10 4.03
C CYS A 158 -3.02 5.21 4.54
N PRO A 159 -2.63 4.17 3.80
CA PRO A 159 -1.61 3.21 4.26
C PRO A 159 -0.26 3.85 4.60
N TRP A 160 0.08 4.96 3.97
CA TRP A 160 1.32 5.74 4.17
C TRP A 160 1.19 6.87 5.19
N GLU A 161 0.14 6.88 6.05
CA GLU A 161 -0.12 7.95 7.02
C GLU A 161 1.08 8.25 7.94
N ASN A 162 1.78 7.21 8.40
CA ASN A 162 2.93 7.36 9.28
C ASN A 162 4.15 7.96 8.56
N GLU A 163 4.21 7.88 7.23
CA GLU A 163 5.36 8.29 6.42
C GLU A 163 5.11 9.58 5.64
N LYS A 164 3.88 10.09 5.67
CA LYS A 164 3.45 11.24 4.85
C LYS A 164 4.33 12.47 4.97
N GLN A 165 4.94 12.71 6.15
CA GLN A 165 5.83 13.83 6.39
C GLN A 165 7.22 13.67 5.74
N LYS A 166 7.53 12.47 5.23
CA LYS A 166 8.82 12.17 4.59
C LYS A 166 8.69 12.07 3.07
N ILE A 167 7.46 11.87 2.56
CA ILE A 167 7.20 11.70 1.13
C ILE A 167 7.51 13.01 0.40
N LYS A 168 8.49 12.96 -0.51
CA LYS A 168 8.89 14.11 -1.34
C LYS A 168 8.40 14.00 -2.77
N LYS A 169 8.15 12.79 -3.23
CA LYS A 169 7.67 12.51 -4.59
C LYS A 169 6.52 11.52 -4.58
N VAL A 170 5.52 11.76 -5.41
CA VAL A 170 4.40 10.83 -5.68
C VAL A 170 4.37 10.51 -7.16
N ILE A 171 4.26 9.21 -7.46
CA ILE A 171 4.09 8.70 -8.82
C ILE A 171 2.78 7.92 -8.89
N ILE A 172 1.83 8.38 -9.69
CA ILE A 172 0.61 7.64 -10.01
C ILE A 172 0.82 6.97 -11.36
N GLU A 173 0.95 5.65 -11.35
CA GLU A 173 1.25 4.87 -12.56
C GLU A 173 0.02 4.66 -13.46
N LYS A 174 0.32 4.19 -14.67
CA LYS A 174 -0.70 3.79 -15.64
C LYS A 174 -1.53 2.63 -15.10
N GLY A 175 -2.86 2.75 -15.20
CA GLY A 175 -3.83 1.79 -14.71
C GLY A 175 -4.71 2.38 -13.60
N VAL A 176 -4.14 3.23 -12.75
CA VAL A 176 -4.89 3.97 -11.74
C VAL A 176 -5.77 5.02 -12.40
N THR A 177 -7.06 5.05 -12.06
CA THR A 177 -8.06 5.88 -12.75
C THR A 177 -8.51 7.12 -11.97
N ASN A 178 -8.24 7.16 -10.67
CA ASN A 178 -8.51 8.33 -9.83
C ASN A 178 -7.45 8.48 -8.73
N ILE A 179 -7.42 9.65 -8.13
CA ILE A 179 -6.75 9.94 -6.85
C ILE A 179 -7.87 10.10 -5.82
N GLY A 180 -7.88 9.26 -4.80
CA GLY A 180 -8.92 9.24 -3.77
C GLY A 180 -8.95 10.51 -2.91
N LYS A 181 -10.07 10.74 -2.22
CA LYS A 181 -10.23 11.79 -1.21
C LYS A 181 -9.15 11.65 -0.13
N ASN A 182 -8.55 12.76 0.30
CA ASN A 182 -7.49 12.86 1.32
C ASN A 182 -6.23 12.02 1.04
N ALA A 183 -6.02 11.45 -0.16
CA ALA A 183 -4.94 10.50 -0.43
C ALA A 183 -3.55 10.99 -0.02
N PHE A 184 -3.22 12.24 -0.30
CA PHE A 184 -1.92 12.85 0.02
C PHE A 184 -2.05 14.06 0.95
N ARG A 185 -3.18 14.15 1.67
CA ARG A 185 -3.41 15.25 2.61
C ARG A 185 -2.32 15.31 3.68
N GLY A 186 -1.69 16.47 3.82
CA GLY A 186 -0.66 16.73 4.82
C GLY A 186 0.70 16.12 4.49
N CYS A 187 0.95 15.69 3.25
CA CYS A 187 2.31 15.37 2.78
C CYS A 187 3.10 16.69 2.64
N SER A 188 3.56 17.24 3.78
CA SER A 188 4.14 18.59 3.84
C SER A 188 5.45 18.74 3.07
N GLU A 189 6.23 17.66 2.90
CA GLU A 189 7.49 17.64 2.16
C GLU A 189 7.30 17.27 0.68
N LEU A 190 6.06 16.99 0.23
CA LEU A 190 5.77 16.62 -1.15
C LEU A 190 6.06 17.78 -2.10
N ALA A 191 7.10 17.63 -2.91
CA ALA A 191 7.58 18.63 -3.86
C ALA A 191 7.26 18.29 -5.31
N GLU A 192 7.11 17.00 -5.63
CA GLU A 192 6.94 16.51 -7.00
C GLU A 192 5.80 15.49 -7.10
N VAL A 193 4.92 15.66 -8.09
CA VAL A 193 3.80 14.73 -8.36
C VAL A 193 3.75 14.41 -9.84
N HIS A 194 3.81 13.12 -10.16
CA HIS A 194 3.57 12.61 -11.51
C HIS A 194 2.21 11.92 -11.57
N ILE A 195 1.32 12.44 -12.41
CA ILE A 195 -0.04 11.91 -12.60
C ILE A 195 -0.14 11.26 -13.98
N SER A 196 -0.45 9.96 -14.01
CA SER A 196 -0.66 9.24 -15.27
C SER A 196 -1.87 9.76 -16.06
N LYS A 197 -1.79 9.67 -17.39
CA LYS A 197 -2.88 9.98 -18.31
C LYS A 197 -4.10 9.03 -18.20
N THR A 198 -4.07 8.04 -17.34
CA THR A 198 -5.23 7.19 -17.03
C THR A 198 -6.13 7.80 -15.96
N VAL A 199 -5.61 8.74 -15.16
CA VAL A 199 -6.36 9.40 -14.09
C VAL A 199 -7.43 10.31 -14.68
N LYS A 200 -8.68 10.16 -14.20
CA LYS A 200 -9.87 10.91 -14.61
C LYS A 200 -10.36 11.88 -13.55
N LYS A 201 -10.04 11.63 -12.28
CA LYS A 201 -10.54 12.39 -11.15
C LYS A 201 -9.45 12.59 -10.09
N ILE A 202 -9.41 13.78 -9.52
CA ILE A 202 -8.68 14.09 -8.28
C ILE A 202 -9.74 14.33 -7.20
N GLY A 203 -9.69 13.58 -6.11
CA GLY A 203 -10.68 13.62 -5.03
C GLY A 203 -10.59 14.88 -4.16
N ASP A 204 -11.58 15.03 -3.27
CA ASP A 204 -11.64 16.13 -2.31
C ASP A 204 -10.42 16.12 -1.39
N ALA A 205 -9.82 17.27 -1.16
CA ALA A 205 -8.66 17.45 -0.29
C ALA A 205 -7.46 16.50 -0.60
N ALA A 206 -7.37 15.96 -1.83
CA ALA A 206 -6.36 14.95 -2.19
C ALA A 206 -4.92 15.40 -1.94
N PHE A 207 -4.59 16.67 -2.18
CA PHE A 207 -3.27 17.28 -1.94
C PHE A 207 -3.36 18.41 -0.91
N ARG A 208 -4.39 18.42 -0.07
CA ARG A 208 -4.55 19.44 0.95
C ARG A 208 -3.34 19.48 1.87
N ASP A 209 -2.84 20.69 2.19
CA ASP A 209 -1.71 20.95 3.09
C ASP A 209 -0.37 20.34 2.61
N CYS A 210 -0.20 20.12 1.28
CA CYS A 210 1.10 19.79 0.66
C CYS A 210 1.92 21.07 0.51
N THR A 211 2.52 21.52 1.60
CA THR A 211 3.14 22.86 1.70
C THR A 211 4.42 23.04 0.90
N ALA A 212 5.12 21.95 0.55
CA ALA A 212 6.33 21.99 -0.27
C ALA A 212 6.05 21.97 -1.78
N LEU A 213 4.82 21.64 -2.21
CA LEU A 213 4.46 21.52 -3.63
C LEU A 213 4.50 22.91 -4.30
N THR A 214 5.35 23.05 -5.32
CA THR A 214 5.54 24.33 -6.05
C THR A 214 4.85 24.35 -7.39
N GLN A 215 4.71 23.21 -8.02
CA GLN A 215 4.06 23.05 -9.33
C GLN A 215 3.38 21.69 -9.43
N ILE A 216 2.36 21.61 -10.27
CA ILE A 216 1.69 20.36 -10.60
C ILE A 216 1.24 20.35 -12.05
N ASP A 217 1.47 19.23 -12.74
CA ASP A 217 0.97 18.99 -14.08
C ASP A 217 -0.26 18.08 -14.00
N ILE A 218 -1.43 18.62 -14.38
CA ILE A 218 -2.70 17.89 -14.41
C ILE A 218 -2.99 17.46 -15.84
N PRO A 219 -2.94 16.15 -16.14
CA PRO A 219 -3.17 15.64 -17.49
C PRO A 219 -4.56 15.99 -18.04
N ASP A 220 -4.69 16.10 -19.35
CA ASP A 220 -5.97 16.34 -20.09
C ASP A 220 -7.04 15.28 -19.77
N SER A 221 -6.61 14.13 -19.29
CA SER A 221 -7.50 13.04 -18.90
C SER A 221 -8.32 13.36 -17.66
N VAL A 222 -7.83 14.27 -16.78
CA VAL A 222 -8.51 14.65 -15.56
C VAL A 222 -9.67 15.60 -15.92
N ASN A 223 -10.88 15.16 -15.68
CA ASN A 223 -12.09 15.90 -15.96
C ASN A 223 -12.82 16.38 -14.70
N SER A 224 -12.32 16.04 -13.51
CA SER A 224 -12.87 16.45 -12.24
C SER A 224 -11.79 16.64 -11.19
N VAL A 225 -11.81 17.78 -10.52
CA VAL A 225 -10.97 18.10 -9.36
C VAL A 225 -11.90 18.42 -8.19
N GLY A 226 -11.73 17.70 -7.09
CA GLY A 226 -12.58 17.79 -5.92
C GLY A 226 -12.38 19.09 -5.12
N SER A 227 -13.31 19.34 -4.21
CA SER A 227 -13.28 20.49 -3.32
C SER A 227 -12.03 20.47 -2.45
N PHE A 228 -11.39 21.64 -2.30
CA PHE A 228 -10.22 21.81 -1.45
C PHE A 228 -9.00 20.95 -1.82
N ALA A 229 -8.95 20.41 -3.05
CA ALA A 229 -7.90 19.47 -3.47
C ALA A 229 -6.48 20.01 -3.22
N PHE A 230 -6.26 21.32 -3.37
CA PHE A 230 -4.96 21.98 -3.18
C PHE A 230 -4.97 23.06 -2.09
N ILE A 231 -5.98 23.08 -1.21
CA ILE A 231 -6.01 24.07 -0.12
C ILE A 231 -4.82 23.85 0.81
N GLY A 232 -4.15 24.93 1.23
CA GLY A 232 -2.96 24.85 2.08
C GLY A 232 -1.66 24.50 1.34
N CYS A 233 -1.67 24.34 0.02
CA CYS A 233 -0.45 24.26 -0.80
C CYS A 233 0.18 25.65 -0.94
N THR A 234 0.77 26.15 0.14
CA THR A 234 1.19 27.57 0.26
C THR A 234 2.31 27.98 -0.69
N ARG A 235 3.03 27.00 -1.26
CA ARG A 235 4.11 27.26 -2.23
C ARG A 235 3.70 26.95 -3.68
N LEU A 236 2.47 26.49 -3.92
CA LEU A 236 1.99 26.15 -5.26
C LEU A 236 1.78 27.44 -6.07
N THR A 237 2.64 27.68 -7.04
CA THR A 237 2.62 28.86 -7.93
C THR A 237 2.28 28.51 -9.36
N GLU A 238 2.46 27.24 -9.77
CA GLU A 238 2.25 26.81 -11.14
C GLU A 238 1.33 25.58 -11.20
N VAL A 239 0.23 25.70 -11.92
CA VAL A 239 -0.68 24.59 -12.21
C VAL A 239 -0.81 24.50 -13.73
N HIS A 240 -0.20 23.47 -14.29
CA HIS A 240 -0.27 23.21 -15.72
C HIS A 240 -1.50 22.36 -16.01
N THR A 241 -2.44 22.90 -16.77
CA THR A 241 -3.61 22.19 -17.26
C THR A 241 -3.69 22.39 -18.76
N HIS A 242 -4.09 21.36 -19.48
CA HIS A 242 -4.28 21.41 -20.93
C HIS A 242 -5.77 21.43 -21.29
N TRP A 243 -6.63 21.84 -20.35
CA TRP A 243 -8.08 21.96 -20.62
C TRP A 243 -8.33 23.00 -21.71
N LYS A 244 -9.03 22.56 -22.74
CA LYS A 244 -9.49 23.42 -23.84
C LYS A 244 -10.84 24.02 -23.53
#